data_32fa8decd3432a55bced10f1e99845cf
#
_entry.id   32fa8decd3432a55bced10f1e99845cf
#
_cell.length_a   1.000
_cell.length_b   1.000
_cell.length_c   1.000
_cell.angle_alpha   90.00
_cell.angle_beta   90.00
_cell.angle_gamma   90.00
#
_symmetry.space_group_name_H-M   'P 1'
#
loop_
_entity.id
_entity.type
_entity.pdbx_description
1 polymer ?
#
loop_
_entity_poly.entity_id
_entity_poly.type
_entity_poly.pdbx_seq_one_letter_code
_entity_poly.pdbx_strand_id
1 'polypeptide(L)'
;MLNVGVIGVGNTGNQIASVAKERLDIPAMAINSSAKDLSSVAEGVECYLMANADGTSQGAGKNRNLAKEYLKDSIIKFLSDAKTQEFPVVLDVVFIVASTGGGTGSGTAPLLLNIMADRYPDTLFILVGVGPVASEALSAQVNTLEYLNELYTNLPNARYMLYDNDNYAKDPSYVMMEKVNEEVVQDINVLRGFFNEATRYDSIDTEDNMRLLSFPGRISVVRVEDVKEKDLDSGSLEDRLIRAIKSNAHMELQRDKKVMATGLIMSLSPQFMSEFNNHIPKVHEFIGEPVHEFLHVNVNNDRKDPNSLYLIMTGLSPVNDKINKINERVEEIEERQRIQMEDMALNSEKIGQLGSMISTNDGRKKEKPADLNLDSIFGKFCH
;
A
#
# COMPACT_ATOMS: atom_id res chain seq x y z
N MET A 1 -25.08 -2.74 -3.71
CA MET A 1 -23.63 -2.59 -4.05
C MET A 1 -23.27 -1.14 -3.91
N LEU A 2 -22.15 -0.83 -3.25
CA LEU A 2 -21.65 0.54 -3.10
C LEU A 2 -21.13 1.09 -4.43
N ASN A 3 -21.34 2.39 -4.66
CA ASN A 3 -20.68 3.11 -5.74
C ASN A 3 -19.25 3.45 -5.30
N VAL A 4 -18.26 2.81 -5.90
CA VAL A 4 -16.87 3.00 -5.50
C VAL A 4 -16.03 3.54 -6.65
N GLY A 5 -14.93 4.23 -6.31
CA GLY A 5 -13.93 4.69 -7.28
C GLY A 5 -12.51 4.55 -6.75
N VAL A 6 -11.54 4.66 -7.66
CA VAL A 6 -10.12 4.53 -7.34
C VAL A 6 -9.37 5.77 -7.78
N ILE A 7 -8.58 6.35 -6.87
CA ILE A 7 -7.56 7.36 -7.17
C ILE A 7 -6.19 6.71 -7.01
N GLY A 8 -5.54 6.40 -8.11
CA GLY A 8 -4.16 5.90 -8.13
C GLY A 8 -3.15 7.04 -8.03
N VAL A 9 -2.20 6.95 -7.09
CA VAL A 9 -1.17 7.97 -6.86
C VAL A 9 0.23 7.40 -7.07
N GLY A 10 0.97 7.94 -8.03
CA GLY A 10 2.25 7.42 -8.47
C GLY A 10 2.12 6.16 -9.33
N ASN A 11 3.22 5.60 -9.79
CA ASN A 11 3.20 4.53 -10.80
C ASN A 11 2.40 3.29 -10.36
N THR A 12 2.65 2.75 -9.17
CA THR A 12 1.91 1.58 -8.65
C THR A 12 0.42 1.87 -8.52
N GLY A 13 0.06 3.03 -7.94
CA GLY A 13 -1.35 3.43 -7.81
C GLY A 13 -2.04 3.56 -9.18
N ASN A 14 -1.36 4.15 -10.16
CA ASN A 14 -1.88 4.31 -11.52
C ASN A 14 -2.12 2.97 -12.22
N GLN A 15 -1.24 1.98 -12.03
CA GLN A 15 -1.43 0.63 -12.55
C GLN A 15 -2.65 -0.04 -11.92
N ILE A 16 -2.81 0.07 -10.59
CA ILE A 16 -3.97 -0.51 -9.89
C ILE A 16 -5.26 0.20 -10.32
N ALA A 17 -5.26 1.53 -10.49
CA ALA A 17 -6.41 2.26 -11.02
C ALA A 17 -6.78 1.80 -12.44
N SER A 18 -5.80 1.50 -13.29
CA SER A 18 -6.00 0.93 -14.62
C SER A 18 -6.64 -0.45 -14.55
N VAL A 19 -6.12 -1.35 -13.71
CA VAL A 19 -6.69 -2.71 -13.53
C VAL A 19 -8.11 -2.62 -12.96
N ALA A 20 -8.36 -1.71 -12.02
CA ALA A 20 -9.70 -1.51 -11.46
C ALA A 20 -10.70 -1.03 -12.52
N LYS A 21 -10.28 -0.10 -13.40
CA LYS A 21 -11.10 0.35 -14.54
C LYS A 21 -11.40 -0.79 -15.49
N GLU A 22 -10.39 -1.57 -15.87
CA GLU A 22 -10.52 -2.66 -16.84
C GLU A 22 -11.34 -3.85 -16.32
N ARG A 23 -11.16 -4.21 -15.04
CA ARG A 23 -11.78 -5.40 -14.45
C ARG A 23 -13.15 -5.16 -13.85
N LEU A 24 -13.36 -3.99 -13.23
CA LEU A 24 -14.56 -3.69 -12.46
C LEU A 24 -15.43 -2.62 -13.14
N ASP A 25 -14.93 -1.96 -14.17
CA ASP A 25 -15.55 -0.82 -14.86
C ASP A 25 -16.03 0.29 -13.89
N ILE A 26 -15.24 0.55 -12.85
CA ILE A 26 -15.49 1.61 -11.87
C ILE A 26 -14.80 2.91 -12.29
N PRO A 27 -15.28 4.07 -11.80
CA PRO A 27 -14.59 5.35 -11.96
C PRO A 27 -13.14 5.27 -11.44
N ALA A 28 -12.18 5.70 -12.25
CA ALA A 28 -10.77 5.68 -11.90
C ALA A 28 -10.04 6.95 -12.32
N MET A 29 -9.15 7.43 -11.46
CA MET A 29 -8.30 8.59 -11.69
C MET A 29 -6.84 8.22 -11.38
N ALA A 30 -5.91 8.71 -12.19
CA ALA A 30 -4.47 8.54 -12.02
C ALA A 30 -3.81 9.89 -11.77
N ILE A 31 -3.08 9.99 -10.67
CA ILE A 31 -2.33 11.19 -10.26
C ILE A 31 -0.85 10.84 -10.23
N ASN A 32 -0.02 11.61 -10.93
CA ASN A 32 1.43 11.40 -10.91
C ASN A 32 2.20 12.71 -11.13
N SER A 33 3.45 12.73 -10.69
CA SER A 33 4.43 13.77 -11.04
C SER A 33 5.25 13.44 -12.29
N SER A 34 4.95 12.35 -13.00
CA SER A 34 5.58 11.93 -14.25
C SER A 34 4.53 11.84 -15.34
N ALA A 35 4.63 12.71 -16.35
CA ALA A 35 3.76 12.66 -17.52
C ALA A 35 3.94 11.36 -18.33
N LYS A 36 5.17 10.81 -18.33
CA LYS A 36 5.46 9.52 -18.97
C LYS A 36 4.68 8.37 -18.33
N ASP A 37 4.61 8.33 -17.00
CA ASP A 37 3.89 7.26 -16.32
C ASP A 37 2.37 7.39 -16.53
N LEU A 38 1.86 8.63 -16.61
CA LEU A 38 0.44 8.87 -16.92
C LEU A 38 0.08 8.45 -18.36
N SER A 39 1.02 8.49 -19.31
CA SER A 39 0.75 8.06 -20.68
C SER A 39 0.56 6.55 -20.84
N SER A 40 0.84 5.76 -19.80
CA SER A 40 0.73 4.29 -19.80
C SER A 40 -0.52 3.75 -19.07
N VAL A 41 -1.40 4.61 -18.58
CA VAL A 41 -2.64 4.18 -17.91
C VAL A 41 -3.68 3.72 -18.93
N ALA A 42 -4.62 2.89 -18.47
CA ALA A 42 -5.70 2.36 -19.31
C ALA A 42 -6.63 3.46 -19.83
N GLU A 43 -7.27 3.19 -20.97
CA GLU A 43 -8.29 4.08 -21.53
C GLU A 43 -9.47 4.25 -20.54
N GLY A 44 -9.97 5.49 -20.45
CA GLY A 44 -11.07 5.83 -19.53
C GLY A 44 -10.65 6.10 -18.09
N VAL A 45 -9.36 6.06 -17.77
CA VAL A 45 -8.81 6.55 -16.51
C VAL A 45 -8.51 8.05 -16.65
N GLU A 46 -9.09 8.88 -15.79
CA GLU A 46 -8.83 10.33 -15.78
C GLU A 46 -7.42 10.61 -15.24
N CYS A 47 -6.62 11.39 -15.98
CA CYS A 47 -5.22 11.66 -15.64
C CYS A 47 -5.02 13.06 -15.09
N TYR A 48 -4.26 13.18 -14.00
CA TYR A 48 -3.86 14.46 -13.43
C TYR A 48 -2.34 14.51 -13.17
N LEU A 49 -1.67 15.50 -13.77
CA LEU A 49 -0.24 15.74 -13.57
C LEU A 49 -0.03 16.70 -12.40
N MET A 50 0.65 16.24 -11.36
CA MET A 50 1.19 17.09 -10.31
C MET A 50 2.48 17.74 -10.79
N ALA A 51 2.56 19.05 -10.71
CA ALA A 51 3.68 19.84 -11.22
C ALA A 51 3.95 21.05 -10.33
N ASN A 52 5.12 21.67 -10.52
CA ASN A 52 5.43 22.97 -9.94
C ASN A 52 4.44 24.04 -10.40
N ALA A 53 4.48 25.20 -9.77
CA ALA A 53 3.65 26.35 -10.12
C ALA A 53 3.82 26.82 -11.58
N ASP A 54 4.99 26.58 -12.19
CA ASP A 54 5.27 26.86 -13.60
C ASP A 54 4.78 25.76 -14.56
N GLY A 55 4.18 24.68 -14.04
CA GLY A 55 3.69 23.54 -14.81
C GLY A 55 4.74 22.49 -15.16
N THR A 56 5.99 22.64 -14.70
CA THR A 56 7.04 21.64 -14.94
C THR A 56 7.00 20.51 -13.93
N SER A 57 7.25 19.29 -14.38
CA SER A 57 7.46 18.12 -13.53
C SER A 57 8.32 17.07 -14.23
N GLN A 58 9.27 16.52 -13.50
CA GLN A 58 10.19 15.48 -13.98
C GLN A 58 10.08 14.16 -13.21
N GLY A 59 9.01 14.03 -12.39
CA GLY A 59 8.86 12.93 -11.44
C GLY A 59 9.57 13.24 -10.12
N ALA A 60 9.25 12.48 -9.07
CA ALA A 60 9.78 12.71 -7.73
C ALA A 60 11.08 11.94 -7.42
N GLY A 61 11.52 10.98 -8.25
CA GLY A 61 12.78 10.27 -8.09
C GLY A 61 12.95 9.59 -6.71
N LYS A 62 11.90 9.00 -6.12
CA LYS A 62 11.84 8.48 -4.75
C LYS A 62 11.98 9.55 -3.65
N ASN A 63 11.93 10.84 -3.98
CA ASN A 63 11.97 11.95 -3.03
C ASN A 63 10.54 12.35 -2.62
N ARG A 64 10.14 12.03 -1.40
CA ARG A 64 8.82 12.33 -0.83
C ARG A 64 8.59 13.85 -0.68
N ASN A 65 9.61 14.60 -0.27
CA ASN A 65 9.48 16.05 -0.05
C ASN A 65 9.21 16.77 -1.37
N LEU A 66 9.94 16.42 -2.43
CA LEU A 66 9.69 16.95 -3.76
C LEU A 66 8.25 16.63 -4.25
N ALA A 67 7.76 15.42 -3.96
CA ALA A 67 6.40 15.06 -4.30
C ALA A 67 5.36 15.91 -3.53
N LYS A 68 5.61 16.20 -2.25
CA LYS A 68 4.76 17.08 -1.44
C LYS A 68 4.75 18.52 -1.97
N GLU A 69 5.88 19.03 -2.46
CA GLU A 69 5.97 20.33 -3.12
C GLU A 69 5.11 20.36 -4.39
N TYR A 70 5.24 19.36 -5.27
CA TYR A 70 4.38 19.25 -6.46
C TYR A 70 2.88 19.20 -6.09
N LEU A 71 2.51 18.45 -5.05
CA LEU A 71 1.11 18.41 -4.60
C LEU A 71 0.68 19.80 -4.10
N LYS A 72 1.48 20.45 -3.27
CA LYS A 72 1.20 21.79 -2.74
C LYS A 72 0.94 22.80 -3.84
N ASP A 73 1.76 22.79 -4.87
CA ASP A 73 1.66 23.74 -5.98
C ASP A 73 0.46 23.46 -6.89
N SER A 74 0.05 22.19 -7.00
CA SER A 74 -1.02 21.77 -7.92
C SER A 74 -2.37 21.49 -7.24
N ILE A 75 -2.44 21.41 -5.90
CA ILE A 75 -3.66 20.95 -5.20
C ILE A 75 -4.87 21.87 -5.43
N ILE A 76 -4.69 23.18 -5.46
CA ILE A 76 -5.78 24.13 -5.68
C ILE A 76 -6.39 23.93 -7.08
N LYS A 77 -5.53 23.76 -8.10
CA LYS A 77 -5.96 23.48 -9.46
C LYS A 77 -6.67 22.13 -9.54
N PHE A 78 -6.13 21.10 -8.87
CA PHE A 78 -6.74 19.78 -8.78
C PHE A 78 -8.16 19.86 -8.19
N LEU A 79 -8.33 20.51 -7.04
CA LEU A 79 -9.63 20.62 -6.37
C LEU A 79 -10.63 21.54 -7.10
N SER A 80 -10.17 22.42 -7.98
CA SER A 80 -11.03 23.31 -8.79
C SER A 80 -11.38 22.73 -10.17
N ASP A 81 -10.75 21.63 -10.58
CA ASP A 81 -11.09 20.94 -11.81
C ASP A 81 -12.46 20.28 -11.71
N ALA A 82 -13.31 20.47 -12.72
CA ALA A 82 -14.69 19.98 -12.71
C ALA A 82 -14.78 18.46 -12.53
N LYS A 83 -13.94 17.71 -13.25
CA LYS A 83 -13.90 16.24 -13.15
C LYS A 83 -13.48 15.76 -11.76
N THR A 84 -12.51 16.44 -11.17
CA THR A 84 -12.06 16.16 -9.80
C THR A 84 -13.15 16.45 -8.77
N GLN A 85 -13.95 17.50 -8.99
CA GLN A 85 -15.07 17.83 -8.09
C GLN A 85 -16.22 16.84 -8.20
N GLU A 86 -16.54 16.38 -9.40
CA GLU A 86 -17.62 15.43 -9.63
C GLU A 86 -17.28 14.02 -9.17
N PHE A 87 -16.01 13.64 -9.26
CA PHE A 87 -15.56 12.28 -9.01
C PHE A 87 -15.96 11.73 -7.63
N PRO A 88 -15.71 12.43 -6.49
CA PRO A 88 -16.07 11.89 -5.18
C PRO A 88 -17.58 12.03 -4.87
N VAL A 89 -18.26 13.04 -5.40
CA VAL A 89 -19.65 13.39 -5.02
C VAL A 89 -20.66 12.30 -5.37
N VAL A 90 -20.39 11.53 -6.42
CA VAL A 90 -21.29 10.44 -6.87
C VAL A 90 -20.90 9.07 -6.29
N LEU A 91 -19.90 9.03 -5.43
CA LEU A 91 -19.34 7.79 -4.90
C LEU A 91 -19.55 7.68 -3.38
N ASP A 92 -19.91 6.48 -2.93
CA ASP A 92 -20.01 6.15 -1.51
C ASP A 92 -18.61 5.98 -0.90
N VAL A 93 -17.69 5.34 -1.65
CA VAL A 93 -16.32 5.05 -1.20
C VAL A 93 -15.30 5.37 -2.29
N VAL A 94 -14.19 6.01 -1.92
CA VAL A 94 -13.04 6.24 -2.78
C VAL A 94 -11.79 5.60 -2.18
N PHE A 95 -11.15 4.72 -2.95
CA PHE A 95 -9.86 4.10 -2.60
C PHE A 95 -8.72 4.94 -3.15
N ILE A 96 -7.86 5.49 -2.27
CA ILE A 96 -6.63 6.19 -2.66
C ILE A 96 -5.48 5.20 -2.58
N VAL A 97 -4.94 4.82 -3.74
CA VAL A 97 -3.98 3.70 -3.86
C VAL A 97 -2.59 4.21 -4.20
N ALA A 98 -1.58 3.76 -3.46
CA ALA A 98 -0.19 4.16 -3.66
C ALA A 98 0.82 3.10 -3.22
N SER A 99 2.04 3.14 -3.76
CA SER A 99 3.19 2.47 -3.15
C SER A 99 3.68 3.25 -1.94
N THR A 100 4.01 2.57 -0.85
CA THR A 100 4.60 3.18 0.35
C THR A 100 6.09 3.48 0.19
N GLY A 101 6.79 2.78 -0.70
CA GLY A 101 8.24 2.91 -0.92
C GLY A 101 8.64 3.87 -2.06
N GLY A 102 7.68 4.36 -2.86
CA GLY A 102 7.92 5.31 -3.95
C GLY A 102 8.18 6.74 -3.46
N GLY A 103 8.41 7.68 -4.35
CA GLY A 103 8.47 9.12 -4.03
C GLY A 103 7.08 9.74 -4.07
N THR A 104 6.44 9.72 -5.24
CA THR A 104 5.15 10.37 -5.51
C THR A 104 4.05 9.81 -4.61
N GLY A 105 3.77 8.51 -4.71
CA GLY A 105 2.67 7.86 -3.95
C GLY A 105 2.86 7.97 -2.45
N SER A 106 4.03 7.58 -1.94
CA SER A 106 4.29 7.59 -0.49
C SER A 106 4.29 9.00 0.12
N GLY A 107 4.77 10.00 -0.63
CA GLY A 107 4.82 11.38 -0.16
C GLY A 107 3.48 12.09 -0.17
N THR A 108 2.57 11.72 -1.07
CA THR A 108 1.36 12.51 -1.31
C THR A 108 0.05 11.82 -0.97
N ALA A 109 -0.02 10.48 -1.01
CA ALA A 109 -1.29 9.78 -0.79
C ALA A 109 -1.88 10.00 0.63
N PRO A 110 -1.12 9.96 1.75
CA PRO A 110 -1.66 10.27 3.06
C PRO A 110 -2.18 11.72 3.15
N LEU A 111 -1.47 12.66 2.57
CA LEU A 111 -1.86 14.07 2.55
C LEU A 111 -3.12 14.28 1.69
N LEU A 112 -3.18 13.63 0.53
CA LEU A 112 -4.35 13.67 -0.35
C LEU A 112 -5.58 13.07 0.36
N LEU A 113 -5.44 11.96 1.07
CA LEU A 113 -6.52 11.39 1.89
C LEU A 113 -7.10 12.43 2.84
N ASN A 114 -6.22 13.11 3.60
CA ASN A 114 -6.66 14.11 4.56
C ASN A 114 -7.43 15.27 3.90
N ILE A 115 -6.89 15.79 2.79
CA ILE A 115 -7.51 16.88 2.03
C ILE A 115 -8.87 16.46 1.44
N MET A 116 -8.96 15.27 0.86
CA MET A 116 -10.18 14.79 0.24
C MET A 116 -11.26 14.46 1.28
N ALA A 117 -10.90 13.84 2.40
CA ALA A 117 -11.82 13.55 3.49
C ALA A 117 -12.40 14.82 4.16
N ASP A 118 -11.57 15.86 4.29
CA ASP A 118 -12.04 17.16 4.80
C ASP A 118 -12.97 17.87 3.81
N ARG A 119 -12.68 17.75 2.52
CA ARG A 119 -13.42 18.42 1.45
C ARG A 119 -14.76 17.75 1.12
N TYR A 120 -14.84 16.41 1.24
CA TYR A 120 -15.99 15.59 0.86
C TYR A 120 -16.40 14.67 2.02
N PRO A 121 -17.02 15.22 3.09
CA PRO A 121 -17.31 14.47 4.32
C PRO A 121 -18.36 13.38 4.14
N ASP A 122 -19.17 13.43 3.08
CA ASP A 122 -20.19 12.43 2.78
C ASP A 122 -19.62 11.20 2.03
N THR A 123 -18.37 11.28 1.56
CA THR A 123 -17.69 10.19 0.87
C THR A 123 -16.67 9.53 1.82
N LEU A 124 -16.69 8.21 1.92
CA LEU A 124 -15.71 7.47 2.70
C LEU A 124 -14.42 7.30 1.88
N PHE A 125 -13.29 7.75 2.42
CA PHE A 125 -11.98 7.56 1.81
C PHE A 125 -11.20 6.46 2.53
N ILE A 126 -10.65 5.51 1.76
CA ILE A 126 -9.83 4.41 2.25
C ILE A 126 -8.45 4.49 1.57
N LEU A 127 -7.40 4.56 2.38
CA LEU A 127 -6.02 4.58 1.87
C LEU A 127 -5.53 3.16 1.63
N VAL A 128 -4.98 2.89 0.45
CA VAL A 128 -4.41 1.58 0.10
C VAL A 128 -2.92 1.72 -0.15
N GLY A 129 -2.10 1.13 0.71
CA GLY A 129 -0.66 1.16 0.64
C GLY A 129 -0.07 -0.18 0.21
N VAL A 130 0.82 -0.16 -0.79
CA VAL A 130 1.59 -1.34 -1.24
C VAL A 130 3.04 -1.20 -0.82
N GLY A 131 3.49 -2.04 0.10
CA GLY A 131 4.84 -2.04 0.65
C GLY A 131 5.87 -2.67 -0.28
N PRO A 132 7.13 -2.21 -0.23
CA PRO A 132 8.23 -2.76 -1.02
C PRO A 132 8.62 -4.16 -0.52
N VAL A 133 9.27 -4.95 -1.39
CA VAL A 133 9.97 -6.15 -0.93
C VAL A 133 11.17 -5.79 -0.05
N ALA A 134 11.51 -6.66 0.90
CA ALA A 134 12.64 -6.44 1.80
C ALA A 134 13.97 -6.25 1.07
N SER A 135 14.14 -6.78 -0.15
CA SER A 135 15.34 -6.62 -0.97
C SER A 135 15.45 -5.30 -1.72
N GLU A 136 14.39 -4.47 -1.74
CA GLU A 136 14.46 -3.15 -2.38
C GLU A 136 15.45 -2.21 -1.67
N ALA A 137 15.83 -1.13 -2.38
CA ALA A 137 16.77 -0.14 -1.88
C ALA A 137 16.33 0.45 -0.53
N LEU A 138 17.32 0.84 0.30
CA LEU A 138 17.08 1.45 1.61
C LEU A 138 16.12 2.64 1.54
N SER A 139 16.22 3.47 0.50
CA SER A 139 15.32 4.61 0.30
C SER A 139 13.83 4.21 0.22
N ALA A 140 13.51 3.03 -0.33
CA ALA A 140 12.15 2.53 -0.36
C ALA A 140 11.67 2.08 1.03
N GLN A 141 12.56 1.49 1.82
CA GLN A 141 12.26 1.09 3.19
C GLN A 141 12.03 2.32 4.09
N VAL A 142 12.92 3.32 4.01
CA VAL A 142 12.77 4.59 4.74
C VAL A 142 11.49 5.31 4.34
N ASN A 143 11.17 5.42 3.05
CA ASN A 143 9.92 6.00 2.58
C ASN A 143 8.70 5.29 3.17
N THR A 144 8.76 3.96 3.30
CA THR A 144 7.69 3.16 3.91
C THR A 144 7.54 3.46 5.39
N LEU A 145 8.64 3.58 6.15
CA LEU A 145 8.58 3.98 7.57
C LEU A 145 7.96 5.36 7.74
N GLU A 146 8.38 6.33 6.96
CA GLU A 146 7.82 7.69 7.00
C GLU A 146 6.33 7.70 6.62
N TYR A 147 5.93 6.92 5.60
CA TYR A 147 4.53 6.77 5.21
C TYR A 147 3.68 6.20 6.35
N LEU A 148 4.14 5.12 6.99
CA LEU A 148 3.43 4.49 8.12
C LEU A 148 3.39 5.40 9.34
N ASN A 149 4.48 6.11 9.62
CA ASN A 149 4.52 7.09 10.70
C ASN A 149 3.53 8.24 10.46
N GLU A 150 3.47 8.80 9.26
CA GLU A 150 2.47 9.83 8.89
C GLU A 150 1.04 9.30 9.02
N LEU A 151 0.79 8.08 8.55
CA LEU A 151 -0.51 7.44 8.65
C LEU A 151 -0.96 7.29 10.11
N TYR A 152 -0.10 6.76 10.97
CA TYR A 152 -0.48 6.46 12.36
C TYR A 152 -0.49 7.68 13.28
N THR A 153 0.36 8.68 13.02
CA THR A 153 0.48 9.86 13.86
C THR A 153 -0.48 10.97 13.43
N ASN A 154 -0.58 11.23 12.13
CA ASN A 154 -1.32 12.37 11.61
C ASN A 154 -2.76 12.02 11.21
N LEU A 155 -3.07 10.73 10.99
CA LEU A 155 -4.35 10.26 10.49
C LEU A 155 -4.94 9.13 11.37
N PRO A 156 -5.10 9.33 12.69
CA PRO A 156 -5.49 8.28 13.63
C PRO A 156 -6.89 7.69 13.35
N ASN A 157 -7.74 8.43 12.65
CA ASN A 157 -9.08 8.00 12.27
C ASN A 157 -9.17 7.52 10.81
N ALA A 158 -8.05 7.37 10.11
CA ALA A 158 -8.05 6.86 8.75
C ALA A 158 -8.49 5.38 8.69
N ARG A 159 -9.10 5.02 7.56
CA ARG A 159 -9.33 3.63 7.15
C ARG A 159 -8.30 3.31 6.08
N TYR A 160 -7.65 2.17 6.22
CA TYR A 160 -6.56 1.85 5.32
C TYR A 160 -6.36 0.36 5.13
N MET A 161 -5.85 -0.02 3.97
CA MET A 161 -5.42 -1.38 3.63
C MET A 161 -3.92 -1.35 3.34
N LEU A 162 -3.20 -2.35 3.80
CA LEU A 162 -1.75 -2.45 3.59
C LEU A 162 -1.40 -3.81 3.00
N TYR A 163 -0.81 -3.79 1.81
CA TYR A 163 -0.32 -4.96 1.09
C TYR A 163 1.21 -5.06 1.19
N ASP A 164 1.73 -6.27 1.17
CA ASP A 164 3.16 -6.53 1.29
C ASP A 164 3.68 -7.34 0.10
N ASN A 165 4.50 -6.73 -0.73
CA ASN A 165 5.13 -7.41 -1.85
C ASN A 165 6.03 -8.58 -1.41
N ASP A 166 6.50 -8.62 -0.14
CA ASP A 166 7.26 -9.75 0.38
C ASP A 166 6.49 -11.08 0.34
N ASN A 167 5.16 -11.04 0.36
CA ASN A 167 4.32 -12.25 0.24
C ASN A 167 4.50 -12.94 -1.11
N TYR A 168 4.97 -12.23 -2.13
CA TYR A 168 5.24 -12.72 -3.49
C TYR A 168 6.70 -12.54 -3.90
N ALA A 169 7.63 -12.35 -2.95
CA ALA A 169 9.05 -12.10 -3.23
C ALA A 169 9.79 -13.22 -3.98
N LYS A 170 9.20 -14.41 -4.06
CA LYS A 170 9.74 -15.55 -4.83
C LYS A 170 9.40 -15.47 -6.32
N ASP A 171 8.41 -14.67 -6.69
CA ASP A 171 8.00 -14.49 -8.07
C ASP A 171 8.91 -13.49 -8.80
N PRO A 172 9.03 -13.56 -10.12
CA PRO A 172 9.63 -12.48 -10.90
C PRO A 172 8.92 -11.16 -10.63
N SER A 173 9.66 -10.03 -10.60
CA SER A 173 9.12 -8.73 -10.17
C SER A 173 7.84 -8.31 -10.89
N TYR A 174 7.73 -8.56 -12.20
CA TYR A 174 6.53 -8.21 -12.96
C TYR A 174 5.31 -9.08 -12.55
N VAL A 175 5.52 -10.38 -12.31
CA VAL A 175 4.45 -11.31 -11.85
C VAL A 175 3.98 -10.95 -10.45
N MET A 176 4.90 -10.61 -9.55
CA MET A 176 4.60 -10.14 -8.21
C MET A 176 3.72 -8.88 -8.26
N MET A 177 4.10 -7.90 -9.09
CA MET A 177 3.33 -6.66 -9.24
C MET A 177 1.93 -6.92 -9.80
N GLU A 178 1.80 -7.76 -10.83
CA GLU A 178 0.50 -8.16 -11.40
C GLU A 178 -0.37 -8.83 -10.35
N LYS A 179 0.17 -9.78 -9.59
CA LYS A 179 -0.57 -10.48 -8.52
C LYS A 179 -1.07 -9.51 -7.44
N VAL A 180 -0.22 -8.62 -6.94
CA VAL A 180 -0.62 -7.67 -5.90
C VAL A 180 -1.65 -6.68 -6.43
N ASN A 181 -1.50 -6.19 -7.67
CA ASN A 181 -2.49 -5.31 -8.29
C ASN A 181 -3.85 -6.00 -8.42
N GLU A 182 -3.88 -7.26 -8.84
CA GLU A 182 -5.09 -8.06 -8.96
C GLU A 182 -5.72 -8.31 -7.58
N GLU A 183 -4.93 -8.65 -6.54
CA GLU A 183 -5.42 -8.83 -5.17
C GLU A 183 -6.12 -7.56 -4.66
N VAL A 184 -5.49 -6.38 -4.82
CA VAL A 184 -6.09 -5.10 -4.43
C VAL A 184 -7.44 -4.90 -5.10
N VAL A 185 -7.52 -5.14 -6.40
CA VAL A 185 -8.76 -4.91 -7.18
C VAL A 185 -9.85 -5.91 -6.82
N GLN A 186 -9.49 -7.17 -6.56
CA GLN A 186 -10.45 -8.18 -6.10
C GLN A 186 -10.97 -7.85 -4.70
N ASP A 187 -10.12 -7.37 -3.80
CA ASP A 187 -10.56 -6.95 -2.47
C ASP A 187 -11.48 -5.72 -2.53
N ILE A 188 -11.20 -4.75 -3.40
CA ILE A 188 -12.11 -3.64 -3.70
C ILE A 188 -13.47 -4.17 -4.19
N ASN A 189 -13.48 -5.19 -5.03
CA ASN A 189 -14.71 -5.83 -5.50
C ASN A 189 -15.51 -6.46 -4.35
N VAL A 190 -14.84 -7.12 -3.40
CA VAL A 190 -15.49 -7.65 -2.19
C VAL A 190 -16.07 -6.49 -1.36
N LEU A 191 -15.26 -5.45 -1.10
CA LEU A 191 -15.65 -4.33 -0.25
C LEU A 191 -16.80 -3.49 -0.83
N ARG A 192 -16.93 -3.39 -2.16
CA ARG A 192 -18.09 -2.72 -2.77
C ARG A 192 -19.39 -3.52 -2.65
N GLY A 193 -19.32 -4.77 -2.19
CA GLY A 193 -20.48 -5.61 -1.96
C GLY A 193 -21.02 -6.27 -3.24
N PHE A 194 -20.16 -6.90 -4.06
CA PHE A 194 -20.59 -7.65 -5.26
C PHE A 194 -21.60 -8.76 -4.93
N PHE A 195 -21.67 -9.18 -3.67
CA PHE A 195 -22.53 -10.23 -3.12
C PHE A 195 -23.92 -9.74 -2.69
N ASN A 196 -24.25 -8.44 -2.82
CA ASN A 196 -25.48 -7.83 -2.28
C ASN A 196 -26.78 -8.29 -2.97
N GLU A 197 -26.88 -9.55 -3.33
CA GLU A 197 -28.15 -10.16 -3.73
C GLU A 197 -28.95 -10.52 -2.47
N ALA A 198 -30.26 -10.25 -2.50
CA ALA A 198 -31.13 -10.59 -1.38
C ALA A 198 -31.14 -12.10 -1.11
N THR A 199 -30.79 -12.50 0.09
CA THR A 199 -30.80 -13.92 0.51
C THR A 199 -31.99 -14.20 1.42
N ARG A 200 -32.34 -15.48 1.60
CA ARG A 200 -33.40 -15.92 2.54
C ARG A 200 -32.93 -15.92 4.00
N TYR A 201 -31.64 -15.79 4.20
CA TYR A 201 -30.96 -15.81 5.49
C TYR A 201 -30.42 -14.42 5.80
N ASP A 202 -29.44 -14.33 6.65
CA ASP A 202 -28.79 -13.06 6.96
C ASP A 202 -28.15 -12.44 5.71
N SER A 203 -28.30 -11.13 5.55
CA SER A 203 -27.75 -10.38 4.42
C SER A 203 -27.10 -9.08 4.88
N ILE A 204 -25.96 -8.76 4.33
CA ILE A 204 -25.31 -7.46 4.48
C ILE A 204 -25.89 -6.55 3.38
N ASP A 205 -26.66 -5.54 3.77
CA ASP A 205 -27.15 -4.53 2.84
C ASP A 205 -26.10 -3.42 2.61
N THR A 206 -26.49 -2.39 1.85
CA THR A 206 -25.57 -1.29 1.53
C THR A 206 -25.20 -0.47 2.76
N GLU A 207 -26.13 -0.26 3.70
CA GLU A 207 -25.90 0.50 4.93
C GLU A 207 -25.03 -0.29 5.90
N ASP A 208 -25.29 -1.59 6.06
CA ASP A 208 -24.43 -2.51 6.84
C ASP A 208 -23.02 -2.53 6.29
N ASN A 209 -22.85 -2.59 4.98
CA ASN A 209 -21.55 -2.58 4.34
C ASN A 209 -20.81 -1.24 4.56
N MET A 210 -21.49 -0.11 4.45
CA MET A 210 -20.93 1.19 4.79
C MET A 210 -20.54 1.27 6.26
N ARG A 211 -21.37 0.74 7.15
CA ARG A 211 -21.06 0.68 8.59
C ARG A 211 -19.84 -0.19 8.86
N LEU A 212 -19.75 -1.36 8.24
CA LEU A 212 -18.58 -2.25 8.34
C LEU A 212 -17.29 -1.54 7.92
N LEU A 213 -17.31 -0.75 6.81
CA LEU A 213 -16.15 -0.02 6.31
C LEU A 213 -15.85 1.26 7.10
N SER A 214 -16.79 1.77 7.89
CA SER A 214 -16.65 3.06 8.61
C SER A 214 -15.74 2.98 9.84
N PHE A 215 -15.41 1.79 10.36
CA PHE A 215 -14.56 1.66 11.53
C PHE A 215 -13.12 2.13 11.23
N PRO A 216 -12.57 3.08 12.03
CA PRO A 216 -11.19 3.53 11.86
C PRO A 216 -10.19 2.41 12.06
N GLY A 217 -9.08 2.46 11.33
CA GLY A 217 -8.01 1.48 11.43
C GLY A 217 -7.82 0.68 10.16
N ARG A 218 -7.08 -0.41 10.27
CA ARG A 218 -6.74 -1.24 9.14
C ARG A 218 -7.92 -2.14 8.74
N ILE A 219 -8.10 -2.26 7.42
CA ILE A 219 -9.03 -3.18 6.78
C ILE A 219 -8.23 -4.31 6.14
N SER A 220 -8.71 -5.54 6.27
CA SER A 220 -8.15 -6.70 5.57
C SER A 220 -9.29 -7.55 5.04
N VAL A 221 -9.12 -8.08 3.84
CA VAL A 221 -10.05 -9.01 3.19
C VAL A 221 -9.36 -10.35 3.03
N VAL A 222 -10.06 -11.41 3.36
CA VAL A 222 -9.59 -12.78 3.17
C VAL A 222 -10.57 -13.51 2.28
N ARG A 223 -10.06 -14.15 1.25
CA ARG A 223 -10.85 -14.88 0.25
C ARG A 223 -10.49 -16.35 0.26
N VAL A 224 -11.50 -17.21 0.32
CA VAL A 224 -11.39 -18.65 0.14
C VAL A 224 -12.36 -19.01 -0.95
N GLU A 225 -11.86 -19.21 -2.15
CA GLU A 225 -12.64 -19.42 -3.35
C GLU A 225 -12.45 -20.84 -3.90
N ASP A 226 -13.39 -21.30 -4.73
CA ASP A 226 -13.37 -22.62 -5.39
C ASP A 226 -13.18 -23.81 -4.43
N VAL A 227 -13.89 -23.79 -3.29
CA VAL A 227 -13.85 -24.87 -2.29
C VAL A 227 -14.57 -26.09 -2.85
N LYS A 228 -13.86 -27.22 -3.01
CA LYS A 228 -14.37 -28.47 -3.55
C LYS A 228 -14.70 -29.47 -2.45
N GLU A 229 -15.65 -30.41 -2.71
CA GLU A 229 -16.04 -31.44 -1.75
C GLU A 229 -14.84 -32.23 -1.18
N LYS A 230 -13.86 -32.60 -2.05
CA LYS A 230 -12.62 -33.26 -1.60
C LYS A 230 -11.80 -32.45 -0.58
N ASP A 231 -12.11 -31.20 -0.46
CA ASP A 231 -11.40 -30.29 0.43
C ASP A 231 -11.97 -30.29 1.83
N LEU A 232 -13.15 -30.87 2.07
CA LEU A 232 -13.73 -31.09 3.40
C LEU A 232 -12.88 -32.05 4.24
N ASP A 233 -12.25 -33.05 3.61
CA ASP A 233 -11.39 -34.02 4.27
C ASP A 233 -10.08 -33.41 4.81
N SER A 234 -9.72 -32.19 4.41
CA SER A 234 -8.44 -31.52 4.76
C SER A 234 -8.53 -30.53 5.93
N GLY A 235 -9.61 -30.49 6.67
CA GLY A 235 -9.84 -29.61 7.82
C GLY A 235 -11.12 -28.77 7.69
N SER A 236 -11.53 -28.15 8.79
CA SER A 236 -12.74 -27.34 8.84
C SER A 236 -12.65 -26.09 7.95
N LEU A 237 -13.78 -25.50 7.57
CA LEU A 237 -13.81 -24.22 6.85
C LEU A 237 -13.13 -23.09 7.65
N GLU A 238 -13.22 -23.12 8.99
CA GLU A 238 -12.48 -22.21 9.87
C GLU A 238 -10.96 -22.35 9.71
N ASP A 239 -10.44 -23.59 9.65
CA ASP A 239 -9.00 -23.83 9.45
C ASP A 239 -8.53 -23.31 8.07
N ARG A 240 -9.42 -23.28 7.09
CA ARG A 240 -9.16 -22.69 5.77
C ARG A 240 -9.10 -21.17 5.83
N LEU A 241 -10.06 -20.54 6.52
CA LEU A 241 -10.02 -19.09 6.77
C LEU A 241 -8.73 -18.71 7.49
N ILE A 242 -8.33 -19.43 8.54
CA ILE A 242 -7.09 -19.17 9.27
C ILE A 242 -5.86 -19.34 8.36
N ARG A 243 -5.82 -20.35 7.50
CA ARG A 243 -4.73 -20.49 6.52
C ARG A 243 -4.70 -19.34 5.52
N ALA A 244 -5.87 -18.95 5.01
CA ALA A 244 -5.98 -17.82 4.09
C ALA A 244 -5.58 -16.49 4.75
N ILE A 245 -5.92 -16.27 6.04
CA ILE A 245 -5.44 -15.13 6.83
C ILE A 245 -3.90 -15.10 6.89
N LYS A 246 -3.25 -16.26 7.00
CA LYS A 246 -1.78 -16.37 7.08
C LYS A 246 -1.06 -16.23 5.75
N SER A 247 -1.75 -16.42 4.62
CA SER A 247 -1.15 -16.52 3.28
C SER A 247 -1.68 -15.52 2.27
N ASN A 248 -2.36 -14.45 2.72
CA ASN A 248 -2.88 -13.41 1.84
C ASN A 248 -1.81 -12.35 1.48
N ALA A 249 -2.15 -11.44 0.58
CA ALA A 249 -1.29 -10.35 0.14
C ALA A 249 -1.16 -9.22 1.18
N HIS A 250 -2.03 -9.18 2.20
CA HIS A 250 -1.99 -8.13 3.23
C HIS A 250 -0.76 -8.25 4.12
N MET A 251 -0.33 -7.15 4.67
CA MET A 251 0.69 -7.14 5.72
C MET A 251 0.21 -7.98 6.91
N GLU A 252 1.13 -8.78 7.46
CA GLU A 252 0.87 -9.79 8.48
C GLU A 252 -0.03 -9.33 9.63
N LEU A 253 -1.00 -10.18 9.98
CA LEU A 253 -1.85 -9.98 11.15
C LEU A 253 -1.11 -10.48 12.38
N GLN A 254 -0.88 -9.62 13.36
CA GLN A 254 -0.26 -10.02 14.64
C GLN A 254 -1.28 -10.69 15.55
N ARG A 255 -0.80 -11.53 16.48
CA ARG A 255 -1.64 -12.39 17.32
C ARG A 255 -2.56 -11.66 18.32
N ASP A 256 -2.18 -10.52 18.86
CA ASP A 256 -2.91 -9.88 19.98
C ASP A 256 -3.76 -8.68 19.53
N LYS A 257 -4.49 -8.84 18.45
CA LYS A 257 -5.15 -7.71 17.81
C LYS A 257 -6.59 -7.54 18.18
N LYS A 258 -6.97 -6.28 18.25
CA LYS A 258 -8.36 -5.87 18.33
C LYS A 258 -8.90 -5.75 16.91
N VAL A 259 -9.89 -6.54 16.58
CA VAL A 259 -10.76 -6.33 15.44
C VAL A 259 -12.02 -5.62 15.93
N MET A 260 -12.42 -4.54 15.25
CA MET A 260 -13.65 -3.83 15.64
C MET A 260 -14.89 -4.48 15.04
N ALA A 261 -14.82 -4.84 13.76
CA ALA A 261 -15.93 -5.52 13.12
C ALA A 261 -15.45 -6.56 12.11
N THR A 262 -16.28 -7.59 11.91
CA THR A 262 -16.11 -8.62 10.89
C THR A 262 -17.35 -8.68 10.00
N GLY A 263 -17.13 -8.89 8.69
CA GLY A 263 -18.16 -9.25 7.73
C GLY A 263 -17.84 -10.63 7.16
N LEU A 264 -18.65 -11.63 7.50
CA LEU A 264 -18.52 -12.98 6.96
C LEU A 264 -19.53 -13.18 5.83
N ILE A 265 -19.03 -13.39 4.64
CA ILE A 265 -19.84 -13.63 3.45
C ILE A 265 -19.63 -15.08 3.03
N MET A 266 -20.70 -15.84 2.93
CA MET A 266 -20.71 -17.24 2.55
C MET A 266 -21.58 -17.45 1.32
N SER A 267 -21.04 -18.10 0.30
CA SER A 267 -21.81 -18.69 -0.80
C SER A 267 -21.45 -20.16 -0.87
N LEU A 268 -22.26 -21.00 -0.23
CA LEU A 268 -21.94 -22.41 -0.03
C LEU A 268 -23.09 -23.31 -0.45
N SER A 269 -22.79 -24.49 -1.00
CA SER A 269 -23.78 -25.51 -1.26
C SER A 269 -24.40 -26.03 0.07
N PRO A 270 -25.63 -26.59 0.04
CA PRO A 270 -26.29 -27.11 1.25
C PRO A 270 -25.44 -28.07 2.08
N GLN A 271 -24.61 -28.87 1.40
CA GLN A 271 -23.72 -29.82 2.08
C GLN A 271 -22.66 -29.10 2.91
N PHE A 272 -21.99 -28.08 2.35
CA PHE A 272 -21.00 -27.28 3.08
C PHE A 272 -21.64 -26.47 4.19
N MET A 273 -22.85 -25.94 3.97
CA MET A 273 -23.59 -25.18 4.99
C MET A 273 -23.93 -26.03 6.22
N SER A 274 -24.19 -27.33 6.06
CA SER A 274 -24.49 -28.22 7.19
C SER A 274 -23.29 -28.44 8.13
N GLU A 275 -22.07 -28.22 7.64
CA GLU A 275 -20.82 -28.41 8.37
C GLU A 275 -20.24 -27.11 8.92
N PHE A 276 -20.76 -25.96 8.48
CA PHE A 276 -20.27 -24.64 8.85
C PHE A 276 -21.21 -23.96 9.85
N ASN A 277 -20.67 -23.62 11.02
CA ASN A 277 -21.37 -22.74 11.97
C ASN A 277 -21.28 -21.28 11.50
N ASN A 278 -22.38 -20.54 11.62
CA ASN A 278 -22.39 -19.10 11.36
C ASN A 278 -21.48 -18.31 12.30
N HIS A 279 -21.08 -18.93 13.40
CA HIS A 279 -20.09 -18.39 14.33
C HIS A 279 -18.73 -19.06 14.10
N ILE A 280 -17.67 -18.28 14.02
CA ILE A 280 -16.31 -18.72 13.69
C ILE A 280 -15.32 -18.58 14.87
N PRO A 281 -15.55 -19.31 15.97
CA PRO A 281 -14.83 -19.10 17.24
C PRO A 281 -13.31 -19.29 17.11
N LYS A 282 -12.84 -20.26 16.32
CA LYS A 282 -11.40 -20.45 16.09
C LYS A 282 -10.77 -19.28 15.33
N VAL A 283 -11.51 -18.66 14.42
CA VAL A 283 -11.03 -17.47 13.71
C VAL A 283 -10.97 -16.29 14.68
N HIS A 284 -11.98 -16.12 15.54
CA HIS A 284 -11.98 -15.08 16.58
C HIS A 284 -10.84 -15.26 17.59
N GLU A 285 -10.52 -16.48 17.99
CA GLU A 285 -9.33 -16.76 18.81
C GLU A 285 -8.03 -16.30 18.12
N PHE A 286 -8.01 -16.34 16.80
CA PHE A 286 -6.82 -15.96 16.01
C PHE A 286 -6.71 -14.46 15.74
N ILE A 287 -7.83 -13.78 15.42
CA ILE A 287 -7.85 -12.35 15.04
C ILE A 287 -8.29 -11.42 16.19
N GLY A 288 -8.84 -11.95 17.27
CA GLY A 288 -9.55 -11.24 18.34
C GLY A 288 -11.07 -11.29 18.16
N GLU A 289 -11.81 -11.15 19.27
CA GLU A 289 -13.28 -11.08 19.22
C GLU A 289 -13.74 -9.71 18.68
N PRO A 290 -14.56 -9.68 17.62
CA PRO A 290 -15.09 -8.44 17.07
C PRO A 290 -16.17 -7.85 17.99
N VAL A 291 -16.30 -6.52 17.98
CA VAL A 291 -17.41 -5.82 18.66
C VAL A 291 -18.69 -5.92 17.85
N HIS A 292 -18.57 -5.96 16.51
CA HIS A 292 -19.68 -6.07 15.57
C HIS A 292 -19.42 -7.20 14.57
N GLU A 293 -20.45 -8.00 14.35
CA GLU A 293 -20.44 -9.08 13.36
C GLU A 293 -21.54 -8.83 12.31
N PHE A 294 -21.18 -8.91 11.05
CA PHE A 294 -22.08 -8.83 9.91
C PHE A 294 -22.02 -10.16 9.18
N LEU A 295 -23.17 -10.71 8.82
CA LEU A 295 -23.27 -12.00 8.19
C LEU A 295 -24.07 -11.93 6.90
N HIS A 296 -23.53 -12.50 5.84
CA HIS A 296 -24.24 -12.69 4.57
C HIS A 296 -24.17 -14.16 4.16
N VAL A 297 -25.34 -14.80 4.04
CA VAL A 297 -25.43 -16.23 3.78
C VAL A 297 -26.22 -16.48 2.51
N ASN A 298 -25.54 -16.91 1.48
CA ASN A 298 -26.14 -17.40 0.25
C ASN A 298 -26.01 -18.93 0.19
N VAL A 299 -27.15 -19.63 0.12
CA VAL A 299 -27.16 -21.08 -0.13
C VAL A 299 -27.15 -21.32 -1.63
N ASN A 300 -26.02 -21.74 -2.12
CA ASN A 300 -25.78 -22.03 -3.51
C ASN A 300 -26.37 -23.41 -3.87
N ASN A 301 -27.48 -23.42 -4.60
CA ASN A 301 -28.15 -24.65 -5.06
C ASN A 301 -27.67 -25.10 -6.45
N ASP A 302 -26.90 -24.28 -7.16
CA ASP A 302 -26.32 -24.66 -8.44
C ASP A 302 -24.94 -25.27 -8.22
N ARG A 303 -24.77 -26.55 -8.57
CA ARG A 303 -23.47 -27.25 -8.46
C ARG A 303 -22.37 -26.66 -9.35
N LYS A 304 -22.71 -25.76 -10.26
CA LYS A 304 -21.75 -25.11 -11.14
C LYS A 304 -21.12 -23.89 -10.51
N ASP A 305 -21.79 -23.28 -9.52
CA ASP A 305 -21.25 -22.12 -8.85
C ASP A 305 -20.23 -22.56 -7.79
N PRO A 306 -19.04 -21.94 -7.76
CA PRO A 306 -18.02 -22.30 -6.80
C PRO A 306 -18.45 -21.94 -5.37
N ASN A 307 -18.15 -22.81 -4.40
CA ASN A 307 -18.29 -22.47 -3.01
C ASN A 307 -17.21 -21.44 -2.63
N SER A 308 -17.60 -20.39 -1.94
CA SER A 308 -16.70 -19.30 -1.53
C SER A 308 -17.02 -18.74 -0.16
N LEU A 309 -15.97 -18.29 0.52
CA LEU A 309 -16.02 -17.61 1.81
C LEU A 309 -15.19 -16.33 1.68
N TYR A 310 -15.74 -15.24 2.17
CA TYR A 310 -15.01 -13.97 2.29
C TYR A 310 -15.13 -13.48 3.73
N LEU A 311 -14.01 -13.09 4.31
CA LEU A 311 -13.95 -12.48 5.63
C LEU A 311 -13.38 -11.08 5.51
N ILE A 312 -14.20 -10.08 5.77
CA ILE A 312 -13.79 -8.69 5.89
C ILE A 312 -13.52 -8.41 7.37
N MET A 313 -12.38 -7.85 7.69
CA MET A 313 -12.00 -7.45 9.04
C MET A 313 -11.69 -5.96 9.04
N THR A 314 -12.30 -5.19 9.94
CA THR A 314 -12.11 -3.74 10.01
C THR A 314 -11.75 -3.27 11.42
N GLY A 315 -11.09 -2.14 11.51
CA GLY A 315 -10.61 -1.61 12.79
C GLY A 315 -9.48 -2.44 13.40
N LEU A 316 -8.67 -3.08 12.56
CA LEU A 316 -7.49 -3.84 12.98
C LEU A 316 -6.36 -2.90 13.44
N SER A 317 -5.52 -3.41 14.34
CA SER A 317 -4.35 -2.69 14.85
C SER A 317 -3.33 -2.32 13.77
N PRO A 318 -2.47 -1.31 14.00
CA PRO A 318 -1.32 -1.00 13.16
C PRO A 318 -0.37 -2.19 12.97
N VAL A 319 0.42 -2.16 11.89
CA VAL A 319 1.39 -3.20 11.55
C VAL A 319 2.73 -2.88 12.22
N ASN A 320 3.00 -3.47 13.38
CA ASN A 320 4.24 -3.20 14.13
C ASN A 320 5.41 -4.11 13.71
N ASP A 321 5.16 -5.36 13.33
CA ASP A 321 6.23 -6.31 12.97
C ASP A 321 6.95 -5.89 11.69
N LYS A 322 6.22 -5.39 10.69
CA LYS A 322 6.85 -4.87 9.47
C LYS A 322 7.70 -3.63 9.78
N ILE A 323 7.22 -2.74 10.63
CA ILE A 323 7.98 -1.56 11.07
C ILE A 323 9.28 -2.00 11.77
N ASN A 324 9.20 -2.94 12.71
CA ASN A 324 10.37 -3.45 13.42
C ASN A 324 11.39 -4.08 12.45
N LYS A 325 10.94 -4.94 11.53
CA LYS A 325 11.80 -5.56 10.51
C LYS A 325 12.50 -4.52 9.61
N ILE A 326 11.79 -3.45 9.24
CA ILE A 326 12.38 -2.38 8.44
C ILE A 326 13.40 -1.59 9.27
N ASN A 327 13.09 -1.24 10.53
CA ASN A 327 14.02 -0.54 11.43
C ASN A 327 15.30 -1.34 11.64
N GLU A 328 15.21 -2.62 12.00
CA GLU A 328 16.38 -3.52 12.15
C GLU A 328 17.26 -3.50 10.90
N ARG A 329 16.64 -3.55 9.73
CA ARG A 329 17.38 -3.52 8.47
C ARG A 329 18.02 -2.15 8.17
N VAL A 330 17.35 -1.05 8.50
CA VAL A 330 17.93 0.30 8.37
C VAL A 330 19.16 0.41 9.25
N GLU A 331 19.06 0.02 10.53
CA GLU A 331 20.18 0.01 11.49
C GLU A 331 21.34 -0.85 11.01
N GLU A 332 21.09 -2.07 10.49
CA GLU A 332 22.14 -2.93 9.91
C GLU A 332 22.87 -2.26 8.74
N ILE A 333 22.15 -1.57 7.86
CA ILE A 333 22.75 -0.91 6.69
C ILE A 333 23.56 0.32 7.13
N GLU A 334 23.05 1.12 8.04
CA GLU A 334 23.73 2.29 8.59
C GLU A 334 25.04 1.87 9.29
N GLU A 335 25.00 0.79 10.09
CA GLU A 335 26.19 0.27 10.75
C GLU A 335 27.24 -0.24 9.74
N ARG A 336 26.82 -0.95 8.70
CA ARG A 336 27.74 -1.37 7.62
C ARG A 336 28.38 -0.17 6.90
N GLN A 337 27.59 0.87 6.64
CA GLN A 337 28.11 2.10 6.02
C GLN A 337 29.10 2.81 6.93
N ARG A 338 28.85 2.87 8.25
CA ARG A 338 29.74 3.44 9.23
C ARG A 338 31.08 2.71 9.25
N ILE A 339 31.05 1.39 9.34
CA ILE A 339 32.28 0.53 9.31
C ILE A 339 33.06 0.76 8.00
N GLN A 340 32.36 0.80 6.87
CA GLN A 340 33.00 1.02 5.57
C GLN A 340 33.65 2.42 5.48
N MET A 341 33.02 3.45 6.02
CA MET A 341 33.60 4.81 6.06
C MET A 341 34.84 4.86 6.98
N GLU A 342 34.82 4.18 8.16
CA GLU A 342 35.92 4.08 9.06
C GLU A 342 37.10 3.34 8.39
N ASP A 343 36.87 2.24 7.68
CA ASP A 343 37.86 1.52 6.91
C ASP A 343 38.50 2.35 5.79
N MET A 344 37.67 3.15 5.09
CA MET A 344 38.13 4.10 4.07
C MET A 344 39.03 5.19 4.67
N ALA A 345 38.65 5.73 5.83
CA ALA A 345 39.44 6.74 6.53
C ALA A 345 40.80 6.17 7.00
N LEU A 346 40.77 4.97 7.60
CA LEU A 346 42.02 4.28 8.01
C LEU A 346 42.95 3.94 6.83
N ASN A 347 42.39 3.56 5.69
CA ASN A 347 43.20 3.32 4.47
C ASN A 347 43.74 4.63 3.88
N SER A 348 43.01 5.72 3.96
CA SER A 348 43.47 7.07 3.54
C SER A 348 44.65 7.54 4.39
N GLU A 349 44.60 7.35 5.73
CA GLU A 349 45.73 7.68 6.63
C GLU A 349 46.96 6.82 6.37
N LYS A 350 46.79 5.50 6.12
CA LYS A 350 47.91 4.61 5.76
C LYS A 350 48.59 4.98 4.44
N ILE A 351 47.77 5.39 3.45
CA ILE A 351 48.29 5.86 2.15
C ILE A 351 49.05 7.19 2.35
N GLY A 352 48.54 8.08 3.19
CA GLY A 352 49.21 9.34 3.55
C GLY A 352 50.53 9.13 4.23
N GLN A 353 50.62 8.17 5.19
CA GLN A 353 51.86 7.79 5.88
C GLN A 353 52.87 7.14 4.93
N LEU A 354 52.43 6.26 4.02
CA LEU A 354 53.29 5.69 2.99
C LEU A 354 53.81 6.76 2.01
N GLY A 355 52.97 7.69 1.62
CA GLY A 355 53.36 8.83 0.79
C GLY A 355 54.43 9.71 1.44
N SER A 356 54.31 9.95 2.75
CA SER A 356 55.31 10.71 3.52
C SER A 356 56.65 9.97 3.70
N MET A 357 56.61 8.64 3.86
CA MET A 357 57.82 7.80 3.93
C MET A 357 58.58 7.72 2.59
N ILE A 358 57.85 7.76 1.47
CA ILE A 358 58.47 7.75 0.13
C ILE A 358 59.08 9.13 -0.19
N SER A 359 58.48 10.22 0.26
CA SER A 359 58.93 11.59 0.00
C SER A 359 60.19 11.98 0.76
N THR A 360 60.54 11.28 1.87
CA THR A 360 61.77 11.54 2.64
C THR A 360 63.05 11.00 2.03
N ASN A 361 62.99 10.24 0.94
CA ASN A 361 64.16 9.59 0.33
C ASN A 361 64.62 10.21 -0.99
N ASP A 362 64.07 11.34 -1.45
CA ASP A 362 64.50 11.97 -2.70
C ASP A 362 65.00 13.40 -2.42
N GLY A 363 66.30 13.54 -2.23
CA GLY A 363 66.99 14.79 -1.93
C GLY A 363 67.05 15.80 -3.09
N ARG A 364 66.03 15.89 -3.97
CA ARG A 364 65.95 16.89 -5.04
C ARG A 364 64.94 17.95 -4.67
N LYS A 365 65.42 19.18 -4.50
CA LYS A 365 64.60 20.38 -4.44
C LYS A 365 63.70 20.46 -5.68
N LYS A 366 62.39 20.24 -5.52
CA LYS A 366 61.41 20.57 -6.51
C LYS A 366 60.81 21.95 -6.18
N GLU A 367 60.79 22.81 -7.19
CA GLU A 367 60.08 24.10 -7.15
C GLU A 367 58.59 23.86 -6.80
N LYS A 368 58.06 24.77 -5.99
CA LYS A 368 56.64 24.72 -5.57
C LYS A 368 55.75 24.78 -6.82
N PRO A 369 54.82 23.87 -6.99
CA PRO A 369 53.72 24.07 -7.96
C PRO A 369 52.87 25.27 -7.55
N ALA A 370 52.42 26.04 -8.54
CA ALA A 370 51.53 27.16 -8.33
C ALA A 370 50.27 26.75 -7.55
N ASP A 371 49.84 27.57 -6.58
CA ASP A 371 48.69 27.36 -5.73
C ASP A 371 47.46 26.97 -6.55
N LEU A 372 47.01 25.72 -6.45
CA LEU A 372 45.72 25.30 -6.90
C LEU A 372 44.68 25.95 -5.98
N ASN A 373 43.95 26.91 -6.54
CA ASN A 373 42.86 27.58 -5.84
C ASN A 373 41.66 26.62 -5.72
N LEU A 374 41.63 25.84 -4.64
CA LEU A 374 40.60 24.84 -4.37
C LEU A 374 39.22 25.49 -4.23
N ASP A 375 39.12 26.74 -3.79
CA ASP A 375 37.86 27.48 -3.67
C ASP A 375 37.18 27.70 -5.03
N SER A 376 37.95 27.79 -6.11
CA SER A 376 37.38 27.91 -7.48
C SER A 376 36.84 26.58 -8.03
N ILE A 377 37.32 25.45 -7.48
CA ILE A 377 36.84 24.10 -7.87
C ILE A 377 35.58 23.73 -7.09
N PHE A 378 35.56 23.96 -5.78
CA PHE A 378 34.41 23.66 -4.94
C PHE A 378 33.23 24.61 -5.14
N GLY A 379 33.45 25.85 -5.51
CA GLY A 379 32.39 26.82 -5.83
C GLY A 379 31.53 26.46 -7.05
N LYS A 380 31.91 25.48 -7.84
CA LYS A 380 31.12 24.97 -9.00
C LYS A 380 30.20 23.79 -8.68
N PHE A 381 30.28 23.23 -7.47
CA PHE A 381 29.52 22.05 -7.06
C PHE A 381 28.53 22.30 -5.92
N CYS A 382 28.49 23.51 -5.36
CA CYS A 382 27.52 23.91 -4.33
C CYS A 382 26.60 25.02 -4.88
N HIS A 383 25.62 24.62 -5.70
CA HIS A 383 24.37 25.37 -5.94
C HIS A 383 23.24 24.40 -6.14
#